data_2a650a1382b82bb99ab4203e2abeaa8f
#
_entry.id   2a650a1382b82bb99ab4203e2abeaa8f
#
_cell.length_a   1.000
_cell.length_b   1.000
_cell.length_c   1.000
_cell.angle_alpha   90.00
_cell.angle_beta   90.00
_cell.angle_gamma   90.00
#
_symmetry.space_group_name_H-M   'P 1'
#
loop_
_entity.id
_entity.type
_entity.pdbx_description
1 polymer ?
#
loop_
_entity_poly.entity_id
_entity_poly.type
_entity_poly.pdbx_seq_one_letter_code
_entity_poly.pdbx_strand_id
1 'polypeptide(L)' 'MAVLKVIEILANSDNGWEDAAKKAVSEASKSVKNIKSVYINEQSATVEDGKIKNYRVNVKITF' A
#
# COMPACT_ATOMS: atom_id res chain seq x y z
N MET A 1 -14.78 2.19 23.85
CA MET A 1 -13.91 1.25 23.14
C MET A 1 -14.26 1.24 21.66
N ALA A 2 -13.27 1.29 20.81
CA ALA A 2 -13.48 1.27 19.36
C ALA A 2 -13.10 -0.09 18.78
N VAL A 3 -13.84 -0.51 17.77
CA VAL A 3 -13.51 -1.69 17.00
C VAL A 3 -12.98 -1.22 15.66
N LEU A 4 -11.79 -1.68 15.30
CA LEU A 4 -11.15 -1.34 14.04
C LEU A 4 -11.15 -2.55 13.13
N LYS A 5 -11.29 -2.27 11.85
CA LYS A 5 -11.17 -3.30 10.83
C LYS A 5 -9.88 -3.08 10.04
N VAL A 6 -9.36 -4.17 9.52
CA VAL A 6 -8.11 -4.14 8.75
C VAL A 6 -8.32 -4.82 7.41
N ILE A 7 -7.84 -4.17 6.36
CA ILE A 7 -7.76 -4.82 5.04
C ILE A 7 -6.32 -4.79 4.58
N GLU A 8 -5.96 -5.77 3.77
CA GLU A 8 -4.60 -5.90 3.25
C GLU A 8 -4.62 -5.64 1.74
N ILE A 9 -3.69 -4.81 1.27
CA ILE A 9 -3.63 -4.40 -0.12
C ILE A 9 -2.20 -4.50 -0.62
N LEU A 10 -2.05 -4.99 -1.86
CA LEU A 10 -0.79 -4.96 -2.59
C LEU A 10 -0.87 -3.84 -3.61
N ALA A 11 0.16 -3.02 -3.68
CA ALA A 11 0.23 -1.93 -4.65
C ALA A 11 1.61 -1.84 -5.27
N ASN A 12 1.65 -1.39 -6.50
CA ASN A 12 2.88 -1.20 -7.26
C ASN A 12 3.00 0.25 -7.70
N SER A 13 4.23 0.70 -7.87
CA SER A 13 4.50 2.01 -8.46
C SER A 13 5.84 1.98 -9.18
N ASP A 14 5.94 2.73 -10.26
CA ASP A 14 7.21 2.94 -10.96
C ASP A 14 8.03 4.02 -10.26
N ASN A 15 7.43 4.79 -9.37
CA ASN A 15 8.05 5.97 -8.77
C ASN A 15 8.66 5.75 -7.40
N GLY A 16 8.25 4.69 -6.70
CA GLY A 16 8.80 4.40 -5.38
C GLY A 16 7.78 3.79 -4.43
N TRP A 17 8.26 3.34 -3.28
CA TRP A 17 7.39 2.72 -2.28
C TRP A 17 6.41 3.70 -1.67
N GLU A 18 6.83 4.95 -1.47
CA GLU A 18 5.93 5.96 -0.93
C GLU A 18 4.75 6.19 -1.86
N ASP A 19 5.03 6.29 -3.16
CA ASP A 19 3.98 6.45 -4.15
C ASP A 19 3.05 5.23 -4.18
N ALA A 20 3.62 4.03 -4.07
CA ALA A 20 2.83 2.81 -4.03
C ALA A 20 1.89 2.81 -2.82
N ALA A 21 2.38 3.23 -1.65
CA ALA A 21 1.55 3.31 -0.46
C ALA A 21 0.43 4.36 -0.61
N LYS A 22 0.74 5.50 -1.21
CA LYS A 22 -0.26 6.53 -1.48
C LYS A 22 -1.35 6.01 -2.41
N LYS A 23 -0.97 5.25 -3.43
CA LYS A 23 -1.92 4.64 -4.36
C LYS A 23 -2.82 3.64 -3.65
N ALA A 24 -2.25 2.84 -2.75
CA ALA A 24 -3.03 1.89 -1.98
C ALA A 24 -4.12 2.59 -1.15
N VAL A 25 -3.74 3.66 -0.44
CA VAL A 25 -4.68 4.43 0.37
C VAL A 25 -5.75 5.09 -0.50
N SER A 26 -5.31 5.68 -1.62
CA SER A 26 -6.24 6.34 -2.55
C SER A 26 -7.28 5.36 -3.09
N GLU A 27 -6.84 4.17 -3.48
CA GLU A 27 -7.74 3.16 -4.01
C GLU A 27 -8.68 2.63 -2.93
N ALA A 28 -8.16 2.39 -1.73
CA ALA A 28 -8.97 1.93 -0.61
C ALA A 28 -10.04 2.97 -0.23
N SER A 29 -9.70 4.24 -0.35
CA SER A 29 -10.61 5.34 0.00
C SER A 29 -11.85 5.39 -0.87
N LYS A 30 -11.82 4.75 -2.03
CA LYS A 30 -12.98 4.67 -2.90
C LYS A 30 -14.06 3.74 -2.32
N SER A 31 -13.67 2.77 -1.54
CA SER A 31 -14.58 1.77 -0.98
C SER A 31 -14.77 1.89 0.52
N VAL A 32 -13.78 2.45 1.21
CA VAL A 32 -13.75 2.47 2.67
C VAL A 32 -13.64 3.91 3.13
N LYS A 33 -14.48 4.30 4.09
CA LYS A 33 -14.44 5.64 4.67
C LYS A 33 -13.72 5.63 5.99
N ASN A 34 -13.18 6.79 6.34
CA ASN A 34 -12.56 7.00 7.66
C ASN A 34 -11.34 6.13 7.90
N ILE A 35 -10.49 6.03 6.88
CA ILE A 35 -9.21 5.31 7.06
C ILE A 35 -8.41 6.00 8.15
N LYS A 36 -7.96 5.21 9.13
CA LYS A 36 -7.23 5.70 10.30
C LYS A 36 -5.74 5.64 10.11
N SER A 37 -5.24 4.56 9.54
CA SER A 37 -3.80 4.38 9.38
C SER A 37 -3.49 3.39 8.27
N VAL A 38 -2.27 3.46 7.80
CA VAL A 38 -1.71 2.49 6.86
C VAL A 38 -0.40 1.96 7.47
N TYR A 39 -0.28 0.65 7.52
CA TYR A 39 0.92 -0.01 8.02
C TYR A 39 1.61 -0.69 6.86
N ILE A 40 2.87 -0.35 6.64
CA ILE A 40 3.66 -0.99 5.59
C ILE A 40 4.20 -2.30 6.14
N ASN A 41 3.60 -3.39 5.70
CA ASN A 41 3.97 -4.72 6.17
C ASN A 41 5.22 -5.25 5.48
N GLU A 42 5.30 -5.05 4.17
CA GLU A 42 6.44 -5.50 3.37
C GLU A 42 6.71 -4.52 2.24
N GLN A 43 7.98 -4.39 1.90
CA GLN A 43 8.42 -3.65 0.74
C GLN A 43 9.26 -4.57 -0.10
N SER A 44 9.05 -4.55 -1.40
CA SER A 44 9.84 -5.33 -2.33
C SER A 44 9.92 -4.59 -3.66
N ALA A 45 10.69 -5.13 -4.57
CA ALA A 45 10.80 -4.54 -5.89
C ALA A 45 11.02 -5.65 -6.91
N THR A 46 10.54 -5.44 -8.11
CA THR A 46 10.84 -6.33 -9.22
C THR A 46 12.06 -5.80 -9.96
N VAL A 47 12.87 -6.71 -10.47
CA VAL A 47 14.12 -6.38 -11.14
C VAL A 47 14.08 -6.92 -12.56
N GLU A 48 14.54 -6.10 -13.50
CA GLU A 48 14.65 -6.49 -14.89
C GLU A 48 15.93 -5.88 -15.45
N ASP A 49 16.76 -6.71 -16.06
CA ASP A 49 18.04 -6.30 -16.65
C ASP A 49 18.94 -5.56 -15.66
N GLY A 50 18.98 -6.04 -14.40
CA GLY A 50 19.81 -5.46 -13.37
C GLY A 50 19.30 -4.14 -12.79
N LYS A 51 18.09 -3.75 -13.15
CA LYS A 51 17.50 -2.49 -12.68
C LYS A 51 16.16 -2.74 -12.00
N ILE A 52 15.84 -1.92 -11.02
CA ILE A 52 14.54 -1.98 -10.37
C ILE A 52 13.49 -1.49 -11.38
N LYS A 53 12.50 -2.32 -11.61
CA LYS A 53 11.42 -2.01 -12.54
C LYS A 53 10.21 -1.43 -11.84
N ASN A 54 9.76 -2.08 -10.79
CA ASN A 54 8.60 -1.66 -10.02
C ASN A 54 8.89 -1.76 -8.54
N TYR A 55 8.31 -0.83 -7.78
CA TYR A 55 8.33 -0.85 -6.33
C TYR A 55 7.00 -1.39 -5.85
N ARG A 56 7.02 -2.34 -4.94
CA ARG A 56 5.83 -3.03 -4.45
C ARG A 56 5.72 -2.89 -2.96
N VAL A 57 4.51 -2.65 -2.47
CA VAL A 57 4.23 -2.63 -1.04
C VAL A 57 3.06 -3.54 -0.74
N ASN A 58 3.14 -4.18 0.41
CA ASN A 58 2.01 -4.86 1.02
C ASN A 58 1.64 -4.03 2.24
N VAL A 59 0.44 -3.48 2.25
CA VAL A 59 0.02 -2.60 3.33
C VAL A 59 -1.23 -3.12 4.02
N LYS A 60 -1.33 -2.81 5.30
CA LYS A 60 -2.53 -3.07 6.08
C LYS A 60 -3.16 -1.74 6.42
N ILE A 61 -4.42 -1.60 6.05
CA ILE A 61 -5.15 -0.36 6.25
C ILE A 61 -6.20 -0.59 7.32
N THR A 62 -6.21 0.29 8.32
CA THR A 62 -7.20 0.21 9.40
C THR A 62 -8.25 1.30 9.23
N PHE A 63 -9.47 0.96 9.58
CA PHE A 63 -10.60 1.89 9.47
C PHE A 63 -11.72 1.54 10.43
#